data_c92eb2cf2436fc71a16ed582e86df1d0
#
_entry.id   c92eb2cf2436fc71a16ed582e86df1d0
#
_cell.length_a   1.000
_cell.length_b   1.000
_cell.length_c   1.000
_cell.angle_alpha   90.00
_cell.angle_beta   90.00
_cell.angle_gamma   90.00
#
_symmetry.space_group_name_H-M   'P 1'
#
loop_
_entity.id
_entity.type
_entity.pdbx_description
1 polymer ?
#
loop_
_entity_poly.entity_id
_entity_poly.type
_entity_poly.pdbx_seq_one_letter_code
_entity_poly.pdbx_strand_id
1 'polypeptide(L)'
;MKDNINSGFEELTDKLGEWDASNDIELPPPRGWLLGNVFARNFISSLFAEGGTGKTALRYAQLLSLATDNSLTGEHVFQRCRVLVVSLEDDANELRRRILAAMLHHRIDRSELRGWLFLAAPGAAAGKLMQLDNKGRIQRGSLADALESVVVNRRIDIVNLDPFVKAHSVDENSNSAIDDVAQVLSDLAAKHDIAIDIPHHTRKGSADPGNAERGRGASATKDAGRLVYTLTTMNAEEAKAFGIAEEERRLFVRIDSAKVNIAPPMAKAKWFRLVGVSLGNATERYPQGDIVQTVEPWVPPDAWKDLGADEINRILTDIDAGLPDGNRYTDAPNVKERAAWRVVVEHAPHKSEAQAREIIKTWVKNGVLLGEAYDNPLTRKQVSGLHVKTEKRPT
;
A
#
# COMPACT_ATOMS: atom_id res chain seq x y z
N MET A 1 6.64 23.09 -57.12
CA MET A 1 5.77 22.09 -56.46
C MET A 1 6.52 21.08 -55.58
N LYS A 2 7.85 21.00 -55.64
CA LYS A 2 8.67 20.14 -54.79
C LYS A 2 9.07 20.77 -53.45
N ASP A 3 9.13 22.09 -53.36
CA ASP A 3 9.57 22.77 -52.13
C ASP A 3 8.52 22.89 -51.02
N ASN A 4 7.20 22.76 -51.38
CA ASN A 4 6.13 22.77 -50.37
C ASN A 4 5.87 21.43 -49.66
N ILE A 5 6.41 20.32 -50.21
CA ILE A 5 6.25 19.01 -49.60
C ILE A 5 7.30 18.79 -48.49
N ASN A 6 8.53 19.31 -48.70
CA ASN A 6 9.61 19.22 -47.72
C ASN A 6 9.35 20.04 -46.46
N SER A 7 8.81 21.27 -46.59
CA SER A 7 8.51 22.11 -45.42
C SER A 7 7.41 21.52 -44.52
N GLY A 8 6.42 20.85 -45.14
CA GLY A 8 5.36 20.15 -44.38
C GLY A 8 5.85 18.87 -43.68
N PHE A 9 6.85 18.18 -44.20
CA PHE A 9 7.48 17.02 -43.57
C PHE A 9 8.41 17.43 -42.41
N GLU A 10 9.21 18.46 -42.56
CA GLU A 10 10.06 19.03 -41.49
C GLU A 10 9.21 19.58 -40.33
N GLU A 11 8.08 20.25 -40.59
CA GLU A 11 7.15 20.73 -39.56
C GLU A 11 6.39 19.62 -38.84
N LEU A 12 6.24 18.44 -39.46
CA LEU A 12 5.64 17.25 -38.85
C LEU A 12 6.66 16.45 -38.03
N THR A 13 7.93 16.39 -38.44
CA THR A 13 9.00 15.73 -37.66
C THR A 13 9.33 16.52 -36.40
N ASP A 14 9.37 17.84 -36.43
CA ASP A 14 9.54 18.69 -35.25
C ASP A 14 8.47 18.47 -34.15
N LYS A 15 7.25 18.05 -34.55
CA LYS A 15 6.16 17.74 -33.60
C LYS A 15 6.29 16.37 -32.94
N LEU A 16 7.02 15.44 -33.57
CA LEU A 16 7.25 14.11 -33.01
C LEU A 16 8.35 14.11 -31.95
N GLY A 17 9.30 15.03 -32.03
CA GLY A 17 10.41 15.16 -31.09
C GLY A 17 11.33 13.91 -31.08
N GLU A 18 11.51 13.29 -32.26
CA GLU A 18 12.40 12.12 -32.39
C GLU A 18 13.87 12.51 -32.24
N TRP A 19 14.64 11.59 -31.72
CA TRP A 19 16.10 11.73 -31.68
C TRP A 19 16.77 10.41 -32.05
N ASP A 20 18.02 10.48 -32.50
CA ASP A 20 18.84 9.31 -32.74
C ASP A 20 19.41 8.78 -31.41
N ALA A 21 18.99 7.59 -31.01
CA ALA A 21 19.40 6.96 -29.75
C ALA A 21 20.92 6.72 -29.64
N SER A 22 21.67 6.70 -30.77
CA SER A 22 23.12 6.60 -30.76
C SER A 22 23.83 7.86 -30.24
N ASN A 23 23.10 8.98 -30.16
CA ASN A 23 23.59 10.25 -29.60
C ASN A 23 23.37 10.35 -28.07
N ASP A 24 22.67 9.40 -27.44
CA ASP A 24 22.43 9.34 -25.99
C ASP A 24 23.70 8.85 -25.26
N ILE A 25 24.67 9.71 -25.12
CA ILE A 25 25.94 9.42 -24.43
C ILE A 25 25.89 9.74 -22.93
N GLU A 26 24.94 10.51 -22.48
CA GLU A 26 24.74 10.87 -21.07
C GLU A 26 23.66 9.99 -20.42
N LEU A 27 23.88 9.66 -19.13
CA LEU A 27 22.85 8.95 -18.38
C LEU A 27 21.63 9.84 -18.16
N PRO A 28 20.41 9.34 -18.37
CA PRO A 28 19.22 10.12 -18.05
C PRO A 28 19.18 10.45 -16.55
N PRO A 29 18.62 11.60 -16.14
CA PRO A 29 18.53 11.95 -14.74
C PRO A 29 17.69 10.94 -13.97
N PRO A 30 17.96 10.74 -12.65
CA PRO A 30 17.11 9.91 -11.82
C PRO A 30 15.65 10.39 -11.85
N ARG A 31 14.71 9.44 -11.74
CA ARG A 31 13.29 9.82 -11.60
C ARG A 31 13.09 10.66 -10.34
N GLY A 32 12.23 11.64 -10.42
CA GLY A 32 11.89 12.53 -9.31
C GLY A 32 11.04 11.86 -8.23
N TRP A 33 11.57 10.83 -7.56
CA TRP A 33 10.91 10.18 -6.43
C TRP A 33 10.72 11.17 -5.28
N LEU A 34 9.55 11.13 -4.62
CA LEU A 34 9.24 11.95 -3.46
C LEU A 34 9.18 11.12 -2.19
N LEU A 35 8.44 10.00 -2.19
CA LEU A 35 8.27 9.10 -1.05
C LEU A 35 8.40 7.64 -1.49
N GLY A 36 9.48 6.99 -1.16
CA GLY A 36 9.75 5.62 -1.57
C GLY A 36 9.41 5.40 -3.05
N ASN A 37 8.70 4.32 -3.36
CA ASN A 37 8.14 4.07 -4.68
C ASN A 37 6.65 4.50 -4.77
N VAL A 38 6.14 5.28 -3.80
CA VAL A 38 4.71 5.63 -3.70
C VAL A 38 4.36 6.83 -4.54
N PHE A 39 5.19 7.88 -4.52
CA PHE A 39 4.98 9.12 -5.24
C PHE A 39 6.21 9.52 -6.04
N ALA A 40 6.02 9.92 -7.27
CA ALA A 40 7.07 10.44 -8.15
C ALA A 40 6.55 11.62 -8.97
N ARG A 41 7.40 12.62 -9.24
CA ARG A 41 7.10 13.75 -10.12
C ARG A 41 6.73 13.27 -11.51
N ASN A 42 5.91 14.02 -12.20
CA ASN A 42 5.41 13.75 -13.56
C ASN A 42 4.47 12.54 -13.67
N PHE A 43 4.09 11.90 -12.55
CA PHE A 43 3.27 10.71 -12.59
C PHE A 43 2.05 10.79 -11.66
N ILE A 44 1.00 10.07 -12.08
CA ILE A 44 -0.18 9.81 -11.27
C ILE A 44 0.07 8.56 -10.45
N SER A 45 -0.17 8.65 -9.13
CA SER A 45 -0.31 7.53 -8.21
C SER A 45 -1.77 7.34 -7.79
N SER A 46 -2.13 6.13 -7.41
CA SER A 46 -3.46 5.81 -6.90
C SER A 46 -3.42 4.72 -5.84
N LEU A 47 -4.33 4.82 -4.87
CA LEU A 47 -4.56 3.79 -3.85
C LEU A 47 -6.00 3.31 -3.92
N PHE A 48 -6.19 2.07 -4.29
CA PHE A 48 -7.49 1.41 -4.38
C PHE A 48 -7.82 0.71 -3.06
N ALA A 49 -8.99 1.01 -2.49
CA ALA A 49 -9.42 0.41 -1.24
C ALA A 49 -10.94 0.39 -1.12
N GLU A 50 -11.49 -0.56 -0.38
CA GLU A 50 -12.88 -0.53 0.05
C GLU A 50 -13.14 0.65 1.01
N GLY A 51 -14.38 1.09 1.10
CA GLY A 51 -14.77 2.11 2.07
C GLY A 51 -14.48 1.64 3.51
N GLY A 52 -13.90 2.53 4.32
CA GLY A 52 -13.59 2.24 5.73
C GLY A 52 -12.30 1.45 5.98
N THR A 53 -11.52 1.12 4.96
CA THR A 53 -10.24 0.37 5.11
C THR A 53 -9.08 1.22 5.64
N GLY A 54 -9.25 2.53 5.82
CA GLY A 54 -8.16 3.41 6.29
C GLY A 54 -7.35 4.07 5.17
N LYS A 55 -7.84 4.05 3.92
CA LYS A 55 -7.19 4.68 2.75
C LYS A 55 -6.76 6.13 3.01
N THR A 56 -7.70 6.96 3.45
CA THR A 56 -7.46 8.39 3.72
C THR A 56 -6.48 8.59 4.88
N ALA A 57 -6.57 7.77 5.94
CA ALA A 57 -5.66 7.81 7.06
C ALA A 57 -4.21 7.50 6.64
N LEU A 58 -4.01 6.47 5.80
CA LEU A 58 -2.69 6.13 5.26
C LEU A 58 -2.16 7.24 4.36
N ARG A 59 -2.98 7.76 3.43
CA ARG A 59 -2.55 8.84 2.54
C ARG A 59 -2.14 10.10 3.30
N TYR A 60 -2.90 10.48 4.33
CA TYR A 60 -2.57 11.67 5.12
C TYR A 60 -1.25 11.48 5.90
N ALA A 61 -0.98 10.31 6.46
CA ALA A 61 0.30 10.01 7.08
C ALA A 61 1.47 10.07 6.07
N GLN A 62 1.30 9.53 4.85
CA GLN A 62 2.29 9.61 3.77
C GLN A 62 2.53 11.05 3.30
N LEU A 63 1.49 11.85 3.17
CA LEU A 63 1.58 13.26 2.79
C LEU A 63 2.21 14.13 3.90
N LEU A 64 1.92 13.82 5.16
CA LEU A 64 2.59 14.44 6.30
C LEU A 64 4.07 14.05 6.36
N SER A 65 4.44 12.81 5.98
CA SER A 65 5.85 12.43 5.82
C SER A 65 6.58 13.37 4.89
N LEU A 66 5.98 13.69 3.74
CA LEU A 66 6.56 14.63 2.77
C LEU A 66 6.62 16.07 3.30
N ALA A 67 5.57 16.53 3.98
CA ALA A 67 5.50 17.90 4.48
C ALA A 67 6.47 18.17 5.65
N THR A 68 6.85 17.13 6.40
CA THR A 68 7.73 17.23 7.59
C THR A 68 9.15 16.71 7.34
N ASP A 69 9.41 16.07 6.20
CA ASP A 69 10.66 15.36 5.92
C ASP A 69 10.94 14.21 6.90
N ASN A 70 9.86 13.58 7.42
CA ASN A 70 9.93 12.47 8.37
C ASN A 70 9.32 11.19 7.81
N SER A 71 9.96 10.05 7.99
CA SER A 71 9.47 8.73 7.53
C SER A 71 8.37 8.18 8.46
N LEU A 72 7.17 8.78 8.47
CA LEU A 72 6.07 8.39 9.35
C LEU A 72 5.45 7.03 9.01
N THR A 73 5.55 6.64 7.76
CA THR A 73 4.98 5.39 7.21
C THR A 73 6.05 4.38 6.78
N GLY A 74 7.30 4.62 7.16
CA GLY A 74 8.43 3.72 6.90
C GLY A 74 8.98 3.78 5.47
N GLU A 75 8.48 4.66 4.61
CA GLU A 75 9.07 4.98 3.31
C GLU A 75 10.16 6.05 3.45
N HIS A 76 11.18 5.97 2.61
CA HIS A 76 12.20 7.00 2.51
C HIS A 76 11.61 8.29 1.90
N VAL A 77 11.79 9.42 2.55
CA VAL A 77 11.49 10.76 2.01
C VAL A 77 12.72 11.24 1.25
N PHE A 78 12.60 11.43 -0.07
CA PHE A 78 13.73 11.87 -0.89
C PHE A 78 13.98 13.37 -0.77
N GLN A 79 12.90 14.13 -0.55
CA GLN A 79 12.94 15.55 -0.31
C GLN A 79 11.67 16.02 0.40
N ARG A 80 11.81 17.08 1.17
CA ARG A 80 10.65 17.77 1.76
C ARG A 80 9.82 18.42 0.68
N CYS A 81 8.48 18.24 0.72
CA CYS A 81 7.57 18.68 -0.32
C CYS A 81 6.49 19.63 0.20
N ARG A 82 6.09 20.58 -0.65
CA ARG A 82 4.86 21.36 -0.47
C ARG A 82 3.68 20.53 -0.95
N VAL A 83 2.82 20.18 -0.03
CA VAL A 83 1.70 19.26 -0.22
C VAL A 83 0.40 20.03 -0.29
N LEU A 84 -0.43 19.75 -1.30
CA LEU A 84 -1.82 20.18 -1.36
C LEU A 84 -2.74 18.99 -1.20
N VAL A 85 -3.58 19.01 -0.17
CA VAL A 85 -4.66 18.03 0.04
C VAL A 85 -5.98 18.67 -0.34
N VAL A 86 -6.67 18.09 -1.31
CA VAL A 86 -8.00 18.52 -1.75
C VAL A 86 -9.00 17.44 -1.42
N SER A 87 -9.85 17.68 -0.42
CA SER A 87 -10.98 16.81 -0.11
C SER A 87 -12.24 17.30 -0.82
N LEU A 88 -12.80 16.43 -1.65
CA LEU A 88 -14.08 16.68 -2.34
C LEU A 88 -15.26 16.00 -1.62
N GLU A 89 -14.98 15.28 -0.54
CA GLU A 89 -15.97 14.54 0.25
C GLU A 89 -16.19 15.15 1.64
N ASP A 90 -15.11 15.36 2.36
CA ASP A 90 -15.13 15.92 3.71
C ASP A 90 -15.26 17.44 3.68
N ASP A 91 -15.92 18.00 4.69
CA ASP A 91 -15.88 19.44 4.95
C ASP A 91 -14.53 19.87 5.59
N ALA A 92 -14.35 21.17 5.72
CA ALA A 92 -13.10 21.72 6.28
C ALA A 92 -12.83 21.27 7.72
N ASN A 93 -13.85 21.02 8.53
CA ASN A 93 -13.68 20.59 9.91
C ASN A 93 -13.29 19.11 9.97
N GLU A 94 -13.92 18.27 9.16
CA GLU A 94 -13.56 16.84 9.10
C GLU A 94 -12.14 16.66 8.56
N LEU A 95 -11.77 17.37 7.50
CA LEU A 95 -10.40 17.38 6.98
C LEU A 95 -9.40 17.79 8.06
N ARG A 96 -9.70 18.84 8.84
CA ARG A 96 -8.86 19.29 9.96
C ARG A 96 -8.76 18.24 11.08
N ARG A 97 -9.87 17.54 11.42
CA ARG A 97 -9.85 16.46 12.43
C ARG A 97 -8.91 15.34 12.02
N ARG A 98 -8.99 14.89 10.78
CA ARG A 98 -8.15 13.80 10.25
C ARG A 98 -6.66 14.17 10.23
N ILE A 99 -6.33 15.38 9.79
CA ILE A 99 -4.94 15.87 9.83
C ILE A 99 -4.46 16.03 11.26
N LEU A 100 -5.29 16.58 12.17
CA LEU A 100 -4.93 16.74 13.58
C LEU A 100 -4.68 15.39 14.27
N ALA A 101 -5.51 14.37 14.00
CA ALA A 101 -5.29 13.04 14.54
C ALA A 101 -3.94 12.46 14.13
N ALA A 102 -3.57 12.58 12.86
CA ALA A 102 -2.28 12.13 12.36
C ALA A 102 -1.12 12.95 13.00
N MET A 103 -1.27 14.27 13.11
CA MET A 103 -0.26 15.12 13.78
C MET A 103 -0.04 14.73 15.25
N LEU A 104 -1.13 14.53 16.02
CA LEU A 104 -1.07 14.14 17.42
C LEU A 104 -0.37 12.78 17.60
N HIS A 105 -0.75 11.80 16.78
CA HIS A 105 -0.17 10.45 16.84
C HIS A 105 1.32 10.46 16.51
N HIS A 106 1.70 11.14 15.44
CA HIS A 106 3.08 11.22 14.97
C HIS A 106 3.91 12.34 15.62
N ARG A 107 3.34 13.07 16.61
CA ARG A 107 3.98 14.14 17.36
C ARG A 107 4.53 15.28 16.50
N ILE A 108 3.77 15.68 15.50
CA ILE A 108 4.13 16.77 14.57
C ILE A 108 3.66 18.10 15.17
N ASP A 109 4.57 19.07 15.28
CA ASP A 109 4.21 20.44 15.67
C ASP A 109 3.60 21.20 14.47
N ARG A 110 2.62 22.07 14.74
CA ARG A 110 1.97 22.86 13.68
C ARG A 110 2.93 23.79 12.95
N SER A 111 3.98 24.25 13.62
CA SER A 111 4.99 25.12 13.01
C SER A 111 5.77 24.43 11.91
N GLU A 112 5.95 23.10 11.99
CA GLU A 112 6.61 22.30 10.97
C GLU A 112 5.86 22.30 9.65
N LEU A 113 4.53 22.44 9.69
CA LEU A 113 3.67 22.40 8.50
C LEU A 113 3.50 23.77 7.81
N ARG A 114 4.04 24.84 8.42
CA ARG A 114 3.88 26.20 7.88
C ARG A 114 4.57 26.34 6.53
N GLY A 115 3.77 26.58 5.47
CA GLY A 115 4.25 26.71 4.10
C GLY A 115 4.56 25.38 3.40
N TRP A 116 4.29 24.24 4.06
CA TRP A 116 4.52 22.90 3.53
C TRP A 116 3.24 22.06 3.34
N LEU A 117 2.20 22.30 4.15
CA LEU A 117 0.93 21.61 4.00
C LEU A 117 -0.19 22.64 3.77
N PHE A 118 -0.92 22.47 2.68
CA PHE A 118 -2.08 23.25 2.29
C PHE A 118 -3.30 22.35 2.20
N LEU A 119 -4.42 22.78 2.77
CA LEU A 119 -5.65 22.01 2.84
C LEU A 119 -6.76 22.76 2.09
N ALA A 120 -7.55 22.04 1.30
CA ALA A 120 -8.70 22.57 0.60
C ALA A 120 -9.89 21.61 0.72
N ALA A 121 -11.05 22.13 1.13
CA ALA A 121 -12.32 21.41 1.18
C ALA A 121 -13.38 22.28 0.50
N PRO A 122 -13.31 22.43 -0.86
CA PRO A 122 -14.12 23.41 -1.58
C PRO A 122 -15.60 23.01 -1.71
N GLY A 123 -15.96 21.76 -1.40
CA GLY A 123 -17.32 21.24 -1.55
C GLY A 123 -17.83 21.36 -2.99
N ALA A 124 -19.11 21.71 -3.15
CA ALA A 124 -19.74 21.85 -4.47
C ALA A 124 -19.18 23.00 -5.31
N ALA A 125 -18.55 23.99 -4.67
CA ALA A 125 -17.96 25.15 -5.37
C ALA A 125 -16.69 24.80 -6.16
N ALA A 126 -16.09 23.62 -5.95
CA ALA A 126 -14.88 23.17 -6.66
C ALA A 126 -15.07 23.14 -8.19
N GLY A 127 -16.28 22.86 -8.66
CA GLY A 127 -16.49 22.48 -10.05
C GLY A 127 -15.92 21.10 -10.36
N LYS A 128 -15.51 20.87 -11.61
CA LYS A 128 -14.99 19.59 -12.11
C LYS A 128 -13.68 19.79 -12.86
N LEU A 129 -12.89 18.72 -12.97
CA LEU A 129 -11.69 18.70 -13.83
C LEU A 129 -12.05 18.84 -15.30
N MET A 130 -13.10 18.11 -15.69
CA MET A 130 -13.70 18.19 -17.01
C MET A 130 -15.22 18.26 -16.89
N GLN A 131 -15.84 18.99 -17.80
CA GLN A 131 -17.29 19.16 -17.85
C GLN A 131 -17.76 19.18 -19.30
N LEU A 132 -19.03 18.90 -19.50
CA LEU A 132 -19.66 19.05 -20.81
C LEU A 132 -20.07 20.53 -21.03
N ASP A 133 -19.76 21.06 -22.22
CA ASP A 133 -20.30 22.34 -22.65
C ASP A 133 -21.79 22.20 -23.04
N ASN A 134 -22.42 23.32 -23.36
CA ASN A 134 -23.82 23.38 -23.80
C ASN A 134 -24.11 22.59 -25.10
N LYS A 135 -23.07 22.15 -25.80
CA LYS A 135 -23.16 21.37 -27.04
C LYS A 135 -22.77 19.90 -26.81
N GLY A 136 -22.58 19.48 -25.53
CA GLY A 136 -22.19 18.12 -25.16
C GLY A 136 -20.72 17.79 -25.43
N ARG A 137 -19.85 18.78 -25.68
CA ARG A 137 -18.42 18.56 -25.87
C ARG A 137 -17.70 18.60 -24.53
N ILE A 138 -16.78 17.70 -24.33
CA ILE A 138 -15.92 17.66 -23.14
C ILE A 138 -14.95 18.85 -23.21
N GLN A 139 -14.85 19.61 -22.12
CA GLN A 139 -13.93 20.72 -21.96
C GLN A 139 -13.30 20.73 -20.57
N ARG A 140 -12.14 21.38 -20.45
CA ARG A 140 -11.46 21.61 -19.18
C ARG A 140 -12.39 22.40 -18.24
N GLY A 141 -12.47 21.96 -16.98
CA GLY A 141 -13.36 22.53 -15.99
C GLY A 141 -12.64 23.40 -14.96
N SER A 142 -13.42 24.13 -14.18
CA SER A 142 -12.92 25.11 -13.20
C SER A 142 -12.05 24.52 -12.10
N LEU A 143 -12.25 23.25 -11.72
CA LEU A 143 -11.39 22.58 -10.75
C LEU A 143 -9.95 22.44 -11.27
N ALA A 144 -9.78 22.11 -12.55
CA ALA A 144 -8.45 21.99 -13.15
C ALA A 144 -7.71 23.35 -13.13
N ASP A 145 -8.39 24.44 -13.44
CA ASP A 145 -7.81 25.79 -13.43
C ASP A 145 -7.48 26.25 -11.99
N ALA A 146 -8.36 25.96 -11.04
CA ALA A 146 -8.11 26.25 -9.63
C ALA A 146 -6.91 25.48 -9.06
N LEU A 147 -6.80 24.18 -9.39
CA LEU A 147 -5.65 23.36 -8.99
C LEU A 147 -4.35 23.93 -9.57
N GLU A 148 -4.33 24.24 -10.87
CA GLU A 148 -3.15 24.80 -11.54
C GLU A 148 -2.73 26.13 -10.91
N SER A 149 -3.69 27.03 -10.64
CA SER A 149 -3.43 28.29 -9.95
C SER A 149 -2.78 28.11 -8.59
N VAL A 150 -3.28 27.15 -7.77
CA VAL A 150 -2.69 26.87 -6.44
C VAL A 150 -1.31 26.24 -6.58
N VAL A 151 -1.14 25.30 -7.52
CA VAL A 151 0.15 24.64 -7.81
C VAL A 151 1.21 25.71 -8.09
N VAL A 152 0.94 26.65 -8.96
CA VAL A 152 1.89 27.72 -9.32
C VAL A 152 2.12 28.68 -8.15
N ASN A 153 1.05 29.20 -7.55
CA ASN A 153 1.15 30.24 -6.51
C ASN A 153 1.78 29.73 -5.22
N ARG A 154 1.59 28.47 -4.86
CA ARG A 154 2.14 27.85 -3.67
C ARG A 154 3.38 26.99 -3.93
N ARG A 155 3.78 26.84 -5.20
CA ARG A 155 4.90 25.96 -5.62
C ARG A 155 4.71 24.55 -5.08
N ILE A 156 3.53 23.97 -5.32
CA ILE A 156 3.17 22.64 -4.82
C ILE A 156 4.03 21.59 -5.53
N ASP A 157 4.49 20.60 -4.78
CA ASP A 157 5.26 19.46 -5.30
C ASP A 157 4.38 18.22 -5.50
N ILE A 158 3.30 18.09 -4.71
CA ILE A 158 2.33 16.99 -4.81
C ILE A 158 0.92 17.47 -4.50
N VAL A 159 -0.03 17.00 -5.31
CA VAL A 159 -1.48 17.20 -5.11
C VAL A 159 -2.10 15.84 -4.78
N ASN A 160 -2.84 15.76 -3.66
CA ASN A 160 -3.74 14.66 -3.37
C ASN A 160 -5.18 15.12 -3.60
N LEU A 161 -5.92 14.41 -4.44
CA LEU A 161 -7.31 14.71 -4.81
C LEU A 161 -8.21 13.52 -4.44
N ASP A 162 -8.94 13.60 -3.33
CA ASP A 162 -9.74 12.50 -2.77
C ASP A 162 -11.21 12.91 -2.55
N PRO A 163 -12.17 12.15 -3.07
CA PRO A 163 -12.03 11.04 -4.01
C PRO A 163 -12.08 11.51 -5.48
N PHE A 164 -11.37 10.79 -6.35
CA PHE A 164 -11.30 11.09 -7.77
C PHE A 164 -12.67 11.10 -8.45
N VAL A 165 -13.58 10.19 -8.07
CA VAL A 165 -14.95 10.12 -8.62
C VAL A 165 -15.74 11.42 -8.48
N LYS A 166 -15.46 12.23 -7.46
CA LYS A 166 -16.12 13.54 -7.28
C LYS A 166 -15.48 14.66 -8.09
N ALA A 167 -14.31 14.44 -8.65
CA ALA A 167 -13.57 15.42 -9.42
C ALA A 167 -14.07 15.60 -10.85
N HIS A 168 -14.91 14.71 -11.36
CA HIS A 168 -15.46 14.76 -12.72
C HIS A 168 -16.97 14.47 -12.75
N SER A 169 -17.60 14.67 -13.90
CA SER A 169 -19.02 14.38 -14.14
C SER A 169 -19.22 13.41 -15.33
N VAL A 170 -18.15 12.79 -15.82
CA VAL A 170 -18.23 11.80 -16.89
C VAL A 170 -18.66 10.43 -16.34
N ASP A 171 -19.21 9.58 -17.23
CA ASP A 171 -19.60 8.23 -16.85
C ASP A 171 -18.36 7.37 -16.50
N GLU A 172 -18.32 6.87 -15.27
CA GLU A 172 -17.23 5.99 -14.78
C GLU A 172 -17.10 4.69 -15.56
N ASN A 173 -18.14 4.24 -16.28
CA ASN A 173 -18.09 3.05 -17.10
C ASN A 173 -17.51 3.34 -18.51
N SER A 174 -17.34 4.60 -18.87
CA SER A 174 -16.68 5.01 -20.11
C SER A 174 -15.17 5.13 -19.90
N ASN A 175 -14.42 4.11 -20.28
CA ASN A 175 -12.96 4.13 -20.15
C ASN A 175 -12.34 5.33 -20.88
N SER A 176 -12.81 5.68 -22.08
CA SER A 176 -12.30 6.82 -22.83
C SER A 176 -12.55 8.16 -22.11
N ALA A 177 -13.72 8.33 -21.50
CA ALA A 177 -14.03 9.56 -20.78
C ALA A 177 -13.20 9.71 -19.48
N ILE A 178 -12.95 8.60 -18.78
CA ILE A 178 -12.07 8.59 -17.60
C ILE A 178 -10.61 8.83 -18.01
N ASP A 179 -10.19 8.28 -19.15
CA ASP A 179 -8.84 8.51 -19.69
C ASP A 179 -8.63 9.99 -20.03
N ASP A 180 -9.60 10.64 -20.67
CA ASP A 180 -9.57 12.09 -20.92
C ASP A 180 -9.43 12.91 -19.62
N VAL A 181 -10.17 12.56 -18.56
CA VAL A 181 -10.05 13.22 -17.25
C VAL A 181 -8.66 13.00 -16.65
N ALA A 182 -8.15 11.78 -16.72
CA ALA A 182 -6.81 11.44 -16.20
C ALA A 182 -5.70 12.15 -17.01
N GLN A 183 -5.91 12.37 -18.32
CA GLN A 183 -4.96 13.10 -19.15
C GLN A 183 -4.79 14.54 -18.68
N VAL A 184 -5.88 15.22 -18.25
CA VAL A 184 -5.78 16.58 -17.68
C VAL A 184 -4.84 16.61 -16.47
N LEU A 185 -4.91 15.59 -15.60
CA LEU A 185 -4.02 15.48 -14.45
C LEU A 185 -2.59 15.13 -14.86
N SER A 186 -2.43 14.26 -15.85
CA SER A 186 -1.11 13.89 -16.38
C SER A 186 -0.41 15.10 -17.00
N ASP A 187 -1.13 15.92 -17.77
CA ASP A 187 -0.62 17.15 -18.37
C ASP A 187 -0.22 18.16 -17.30
N LEU A 188 -1.04 18.30 -16.24
CA LEU A 188 -0.74 19.17 -15.11
C LEU A 188 0.53 18.69 -14.39
N ALA A 189 0.66 17.37 -14.15
CA ALA A 189 1.82 16.77 -13.51
C ALA A 189 3.10 17.03 -14.33
N ALA A 190 3.06 16.78 -15.63
CA ALA A 190 4.19 16.98 -16.53
C ALA A 190 4.57 18.45 -16.69
N LYS A 191 3.56 19.33 -16.87
CA LYS A 191 3.78 20.78 -17.08
C LYS A 191 4.47 21.45 -15.90
N HIS A 192 4.16 21.02 -14.68
CA HIS A 192 4.62 21.68 -13.45
C HIS A 192 5.63 20.83 -12.65
N ASP A 193 6.06 19.69 -13.20
CA ASP A 193 7.00 18.75 -12.54
C ASP A 193 6.53 18.37 -11.12
N ILE A 194 5.27 17.97 -10.98
CA ILE A 194 4.66 17.59 -9.71
C ILE A 194 4.18 16.13 -9.71
N ALA A 195 3.95 15.57 -8.52
CA ALA A 195 3.23 14.32 -8.37
C ALA A 195 1.73 14.58 -8.18
N ILE A 196 0.88 13.66 -8.65
CA ILE A 196 -0.56 13.70 -8.39
C ILE A 196 -1.00 12.35 -7.82
N ASP A 197 -1.74 12.36 -6.72
CA ASP A 197 -2.33 11.18 -6.10
C ASP A 197 -3.86 11.27 -6.15
N ILE A 198 -4.48 10.22 -6.71
CA ILE A 198 -5.93 10.10 -6.89
C ILE A 198 -6.44 8.81 -6.23
N PRO A 199 -6.65 8.81 -4.91
CA PRO A 199 -7.20 7.65 -4.22
C PRO A 199 -8.57 7.25 -4.77
N HIS A 200 -8.84 5.93 -4.86
CA HIS A 200 -10.04 5.41 -5.49
C HIS A 200 -10.74 4.36 -4.61
N HIS A 201 -12.09 4.38 -4.60
CA HIS A 201 -12.88 3.40 -3.88
C HIS A 201 -13.15 2.17 -4.76
N THR A 202 -12.95 0.97 -4.19
CA THR A 202 -13.38 -0.29 -4.79
C THR A 202 -14.76 -0.71 -4.29
N ARG A 203 -15.41 -1.65 -4.99
CA ARG A 203 -16.69 -2.23 -4.53
C ARG A 203 -16.44 -3.10 -3.29
N LYS A 204 -17.46 -3.18 -2.40
CA LYS A 204 -17.43 -4.09 -1.26
C LYS A 204 -17.34 -5.55 -1.71
N GLY A 205 -16.55 -6.36 -0.99
CA GLY A 205 -16.34 -7.77 -1.28
C GLY A 205 -15.39 -8.05 -2.45
N SER A 206 -14.70 -7.01 -2.94
CA SER A 206 -13.73 -7.14 -4.03
C SER A 206 -12.28 -7.00 -3.56
N ALA A 207 -12.05 -6.96 -2.26
CA ALA A 207 -10.72 -6.85 -1.68
C ALA A 207 -9.86 -8.07 -2.05
N ASP A 208 -8.92 -7.85 -2.97
CA ASP A 208 -7.97 -8.84 -3.45
C ASP A 208 -6.60 -8.16 -3.51
N PRO A 209 -5.65 -8.56 -2.66
CA PRO A 209 -4.34 -7.92 -2.58
C PRO A 209 -3.64 -7.89 -3.95
N GLY A 210 -3.18 -6.71 -4.37
CA GLY A 210 -2.51 -6.52 -5.66
C GLY A 210 -3.44 -6.48 -6.89
N ASN A 211 -4.76 -6.60 -6.73
CA ASN A 211 -5.71 -6.58 -7.83
C ASN A 211 -6.61 -5.34 -7.80
N ALA A 212 -6.30 -4.34 -8.63
CA ALA A 212 -7.08 -3.11 -8.75
C ALA A 212 -8.21 -3.18 -9.80
N GLU A 213 -8.48 -4.34 -10.43
CA GLU A 213 -9.43 -4.44 -11.57
C GLU A 213 -10.90 -4.43 -11.14
N ARG A 214 -11.20 -4.68 -9.87
CA ARG A 214 -12.57 -4.87 -9.36
C ARG A 214 -13.33 -3.59 -8.98
N GLY A 215 -12.83 -2.39 -9.34
CA GLY A 215 -13.54 -1.12 -9.15
C GLY A 215 -14.43 -0.74 -10.32
N ARG A 216 -15.49 0.07 -10.10
CA ARG A 216 -16.20 0.77 -11.21
C ARG A 216 -15.24 1.80 -11.79
N GLY A 217 -15.07 1.83 -13.13
CA GLY A 217 -14.11 2.71 -13.78
C GLY A 217 -12.64 2.44 -13.41
N ALA A 218 -12.36 1.36 -12.66
CA ALA A 218 -11.04 1.06 -12.11
C ALA A 218 -10.01 0.77 -13.20
N SER A 219 -10.41 0.19 -14.33
CA SER A 219 -9.47 -0.14 -15.41
C SER A 219 -8.83 1.12 -15.99
N ALA A 220 -9.61 2.13 -16.38
CA ALA A 220 -9.07 3.37 -16.94
C ALA A 220 -8.25 4.17 -15.91
N THR A 221 -8.74 4.31 -14.67
CA THR A 221 -7.99 4.98 -13.60
C THR A 221 -6.69 4.22 -13.26
N LYS A 222 -6.74 2.88 -13.22
CA LYS A 222 -5.55 2.03 -13.06
C LYS A 222 -4.59 2.23 -14.23
N ASP A 223 -5.10 2.32 -15.45
CA ASP A 223 -4.27 2.43 -16.65
C ASP A 223 -3.60 3.80 -16.77
N ALA A 224 -4.26 4.86 -16.35
CA ALA A 224 -3.69 6.20 -16.25
C ALA A 224 -2.60 6.29 -15.15
N GLY A 225 -2.73 5.57 -14.06
CA GLY A 225 -1.73 5.52 -12.98
C GLY A 225 -0.47 4.74 -13.39
N ARG A 226 0.70 5.28 -13.02
CA ARG A 226 1.98 4.58 -13.15
C ARG A 226 2.39 3.88 -11.86
N LEU A 227 1.82 4.31 -10.73
CA LEU A 227 2.07 3.82 -9.38
C LEU A 227 0.72 3.50 -8.72
N VAL A 228 0.23 2.28 -8.91
CA VAL A 228 -1.08 1.84 -8.44
C VAL A 228 -0.92 0.77 -7.37
N TYR A 229 -1.59 0.99 -6.25
CA TYR A 229 -1.55 0.12 -5.09
C TYR A 229 -2.96 -0.27 -4.64
N THR A 230 -3.07 -1.38 -3.93
CA THR A 230 -4.29 -1.77 -3.21
C THR A 230 -4.04 -1.71 -1.72
N LEU A 231 -5.06 -1.29 -0.95
CA LEU A 231 -5.09 -1.37 0.50
C LEU A 231 -6.21 -2.33 0.90
N THR A 232 -5.84 -3.40 1.60
CA THR A 232 -6.78 -4.43 2.04
C THR A 232 -6.65 -4.67 3.54
N THR A 233 -7.76 -5.01 4.18
CA THR A 233 -7.77 -5.42 5.58
C THR A 233 -7.17 -6.83 5.71
N MET A 234 -6.44 -7.10 6.79
CA MET A 234 -5.94 -8.43 7.14
C MET A 234 -7.05 -9.47 7.06
N ASN A 235 -6.83 -10.57 6.36
CA ASN A 235 -7.76 -11.68 6.30
C ASN A 235 -7.64 -12.62 7.51
N ALA A 236 -8.57 -13.56 7.69
CA ALA A 236 -8.58 -14.47 8.84
C ALA A 236 -7.36 -15.43 8.87
N GLU A 237 -6.85 -15.82 7.71
CA GLU A 237 -5.67 -16.69 7.62
C GLU A 237 -4.41 -15.95 8.04
N GLU A 238 -4.26 -14.70 7.59
CA GLU A 238 -3.17 -13.80 7.99
C GLU A 238 -3.22 -13.50 9.49
N ALA A 239 -4.40 -13.20 10.04
CA ALA A 239 -4.59 -12.94 11.46
C ALA A 239 -4.15 -14.15 12.29
N LYS A 240 -4.56 -15.36 11.89
CA LYS A 240 -4.16 -16.60 12.53
C LYS A 240 -2.64 -16.83 12.43
N ALA A 241 -2.05 -16.58 11.26
CA ALA A 241 -0.61 -16.74 11.04
C ALA A 241 0.21 -15.77 11.89
N PHE A 242 -0.29 -14.56 12.11
CA PHE A 242 0.39 -13.53 12.90
C PHE A 242 0.02 -13.53 14.39
N GLY A 243 -0.90 -14.41 14.82
CA GLY A 243 -1.36 -14.48 16.22
C GLY A 243 -2.23 -13.27 16.63
N ILE A 244 -2.91 -12.64 15.68
CA ILE A 244 -3.83 -11.51 15.91
C ILE A 244 -5.22 -12.07 16.20
N ALA A 245 -5.89 -11.55 17.23
CA ALA A 245 -7.26 -11.91 17.55
C ALA A 245 -8.24 -11.49 16.42
N GLU A 246 -9.28 -12.29 16.17
CA GLU A 246 -10.22 -12.03 15.08
C GLU A 246 -10.90 -10.64 15.21
N GLU A 247 -11.16 -10.21 16.44
CA GLU A 247 -11.78 -8.92 16.77
C GLU A 247 -10.87 -7.73 16.39
N GLU A 248 -9.55 -7.93 16.49
CA GLU A 248 -8.55 -6.89 16.20
C GLU A 248 -8.12 -6.87 14.73
N ARG A 249 -8.40 -7.94 13.98
CA ARG A 249 -7.96 -8.11 12.59
C ARG A 249 -8.22 -6.90 11.70
N ARG A 250 -9.36 -6.24 11.88
CA ARG A 250 -9.76 -5.07 11.11
C ARG A 250 -8.93 -3.82 11.37
N LEU A 251 -8.13 -3.83 12.43
CA LEU A 251 -7.19 -2.74 12.73
C LEU A 251 -5.90 -2.85 11.91
N PHE A 252 -5.67 -3.97 11.22
CA PHE A 252 -4.47 -4.19 10.43
C PHE A 252 -4.80 -4.18 8.94
N VAL A 253 -4.03 -3.37 8.21
CA VAL A 253 -4.20 -3.22 6.77
C VAL A 253 -2.85 -3.41 6.06
N ARG A 254 -2.93 -3.92 4.83
CA ARG A 254 -1.74 -4.14 4.00
C ARG A 254 -1.83 -3.39 2.69
N ILE A 255 -0.70 -2.86 2.24
CA ILE A 255 -0.55 -2.28 0.92
C ILE A 255 0.24 -3.22 0.01
N ASP A 256 -0.28 -3.43 -1.19
CA ASP A 256 0.33 -4.26 -2.23
C ASP A 256 0.44 -3.48 -3.54
N SER A 257 1.48 -3.78 -4.33
CA SER A 257 1.58 -3.26 -5.70
C SER A 257 0.53 -3.91 -6.60
N ALA A 258 -0.27 -3.11 -7.29
CA ALA A 258 -1.23 -3.58 -8.31
C ALA A 258 -0.72 -3.34 -9.72
N LYS A 259 -0.14 -2.15 -9.98
CA LYS A 259 0.50 -1.79 -11.25
C LYS A 259 1.63 -0.81 -10.93
N VAL A 260 2.86 -1.21 -11.14
CA VAL A 260 4.04 -0.35 -10.98
C VAL A 260 4.89 -0.47 -12.22
N ASN A 261 4.87 0.56 -13.07
CA ASN A 261 5.52 0.51 -14.40
C ASN A 261 6.91 1.15 -14.39
N ILE A 262 7.24 1.94 -13.38
CA ILE A 262 8.47 2.74 -13.31
C ILE A 262 9.43 2.31 -12.20
N ALA A 263 9.07 1.26 -11.45
CA ALA A 263 9.92 0.62 -10.45
C ALA A 263 9.61 -0.88 -10.38
N PRO A 264 10.49 -1.71 -9.81
CA PRO A 264 10.17 -3.08 -9.47
C PRO A 264 8.97 -3.14 -8.51
N PRO A 265 8.05 -4.11 -8.67
CA PRO A 265 6.96 -4.30 -7.73
C PRO A 265 7.50 -4.65 -6.33
N MET A 266 6.76 -4.32 -5.29
CA MET A 266 7.12 -4.69 -3.92
C MET A 266 7.17 -6.22 -3.79
N ALA A 267 8.28 -6.75 -3.30
CA ALA A 267 8.45 -8.19 -3.09
C ALA A 267 7.58 -8.71 -1.91
N LYS A 268 7.26 -7.84 -0.95
CA LYS A 268 6.41 -8.14 0.22
C LYS A 268 5.45 -6.98 0.45
N ALA A 269 4.24 -7.30 0.91
CA ALA A 269 3.30 -6.29 1.37
C ALA A 269 3.88 -5.48 2.54
N LYS A 270 3.56 -4.20 2.60
CA LYS A 270 3.76 -3.41 3.82
C LYS A 270 2.49 -3.40 4.63
N TRP A 271 2.66 -3.45 5.95
CA TRP A 271 1.54 -3.49 6.87
C TRP A 271 1.48 -2.24 7.72
N PHE A 272 0.26 -1.87 8.08
CA PHE A 272 -0.04 -0.75 8.96
C PHE A 272 -1.09 -1.16 9.99
N ARG A 273 -1.04 -0.51 11.15
CA ARG A 273 -2.08 -0.60 12.17
C ARG A 273 -2.89 0.69 12.15
N LEU A 274 -4.20 0.57 12.16
CA LEU A 274 -5.14 1.68 12.31
C LEU A 274 -5.25 2.03 13.81
N VAL A 275 -5.07 3.30 14.14
CA VAL A 275 -5.07 3.80 15.52
C VAL A 275 -6.11 4.88 15.68
N GLY A 276 -6.97 4.75 16.70
CA GLY A 276 -7.90 5.80 17.12
C GLY A 276 -7.20 6.82 18.00
N VAL A 277 -7.26 8.09 17.64
CA VAL A 277 -6.62 9.21 18.37
C VAL A 277 -7.69 10.14 18.91
N SER A 278 -7.69 10.36 20.24
CA SER A 278 -8.54 11.36 20.87
C SER A 278 -8.02 12.76 20.52
N LEU A 279 -8.89 13.61 20.02
CA LEU A 279 -8.52 14.99 19.63
C LEU A 279 -8.46 15.97 20.82
N GLY A 280 -8.96 15.55 22.00
CA GLY A 280 -9.02 16.42 23.18
C GLY A 280 -10.03 17.58 23.05
N ASN A 281 -10.98 17.49 22.13
CA ASN A 281 -11.97 18.52 21.85
C ASN A 281 -13.32 18.27 22.56
N ALA A 282 -13.27 17.63 23.73
CA ALA A 282 -14.47 17.41 24.56
C ALA A 282 -15.13 18.73 24.95
N THR A 283 -16.44 18.70 25.03
CA THR A 283 -17.28 19.81 25.51
C THR A 283 -18.30 19.29 26.51
N GLU A 284 -18.98 20.17 27.22
CA GLU A 284 -20.04 19.79 28.14
C GLU A 284 -21.13 18.96 27.46
N ARG A 285 -21.49 19.29 26.22
CA ARG A 285 -22.45 18.55 25.40
C ARG A 285 -21.89 17.25 24.84
N TYR A 286 -20.59 17.17 24.56
CA TYR A 286 -19.89 16.04 23.97
C TYR A 286 -18.69 15.66 24.85
N PRO A 287 -18.90 15.00 25.99
CA PRO A 287 -17.87 14.83 27.03
C PRO A 287 -16.73 13.90 26.62
N GLN A 288 -16.92 13.05 25.61
CA GLN A 288 -15.84 12.18 25.11
C GLN A 288 -15.00 12.84 24.01
N GLY A 289 -15.52 13.91 23.40
CA GLY A 289 -14.89 14.51 22.22
C GLY A 289 -14.86 13.55 21.02
N ASP A 290 -13.96 13.81 20.07
CA ASP A 290 -13.81 13.01 18.86
C ASP A 290 -12.61 12.05 19.01
N ILE A 291 -12.80 10.81 18.54
CA ILE A 291 -11.75 9.84 18.31
C ILE A 291 -11.64 9.63 16.79
N VAL A 292 -10.48 9.96 16.22
CA VAL A 292 -10.28 9.96 14.76
C VAL A 292 -9.15 9.01 14.39
N GLN A 293 -9.34 8.27 13.32
CA GLN A 293 -8.41 7.23 12.87
C GLN A 293 -7.20 7.80 12.14
N THR A 294 -6.02 7.29 12.49
CA THR A 294 -4.77 7.42 11.73
C THR A 294 -4.09 6.06 11.57
N VAL A 295 -2.86 6.02 11.08
CA VAL A 295 -2.09 4.79 10.89
C VAL A 295 -0.68 4.90 11.48
N GLU A 296 -0.13 3.74 11.82
CA GLU A 296 1.29 3.56 12.12
C GLU A 296 1.84 2.35 11.35
N PRO A 297 3.15 2.33 11.01
CA PRO A 297 3.78 1.14 10.45
C PRO A 297 3.65 -0.04 11.42
N TRP A 298 3.32 -1.20 10.88
CA TRP A 298 3.28 -2.43 11.66
C TRP A 298 4.10 -3.50 10.92
N VAL A 299 4.93 -4.21 11.66
CA VAL A 299 5.73 -5.30 11.12
C VAL A 299 5.12 -6.61 11.60
N PRO A 300 4.67 -7.47 10.67
CA PRO A 300 4.19 -8.80 11.04
C PRO A 300 5.23 -9.55 11.87
N PRO A 301 4.81 -10.31 12.89
CA PRO A 301 5.70 -11.18 13.62
C PRO A 301 6.41 -12.15 12.68
N ASP A 302 7.73 -12.15 12.68
CA ASP A 302 8.51 -13.10 11.91
C ASP A 302 8.58 -14.42 12.69
N ALA A 303 8.12 -15.50 12.07
CA ALA A 303 8.20 -16.84 12.66
C ALA A 303 9.64 -17.23 12.99
N TRP A 304 10.61 -16.70 12.24
CA TRP A 304 12.04 -17.02 12.37
C TRP A 304 12.82 -16.04 13.25
N LYS A 305 12.25 -14.89 13.57
CA LYS A 305 12.90 -13.91 14.43
C LYS A 305 13.21 -14.56 15.80
N ASP A 306 14.41 -14.33 16.29
CA ASP A 306 14.90 -14.84 17.58
C ASP A 306 15.07 -16.38 17.65
N LEU A 307 15.14 -17.09 16.50
CA LEU A 307 15.55 -18.49 16.43
C LEU A 307 17.00 -18.58 15.93
N GLY A 308 17.93 -18.80 16.83
CA GLY A 308 19.34 -19.02 16.50
C GLY A 308 19.62 -20.45 15.96
N ALA A 309 20.77 -20.64 15.31
CA ALA A 309 21.16 -21.95 14.78
C ALA A 309 21.19 -23.04 15.85
N ASP A 310 21.68 -22.72 17.06
CA ASP A 310 21.73 -23.68 18.20
C ASP A 310 20.33 -24.09 18.66
N GLU A 311 19.39 -23.16 18.69
CA GLU A 311 18.01 -23.41 19.09
C GLU A 311 17.28 -24.27 18.04
N ILE A 312 17.46 -23.90 16.76
CA ILE A 312 16.96 -24.72 15.65
C ILE A 312 17.50 -26.14 15.70
N ASN A 313 18.79 -26.28 15.93
CA ASN A 313 19.40 -27.62 16.03
C ASN A 313 18.89 -28.46 17.22
N ARG A 314 18.60 -27.82 18.36
CA ARG A 314 17.95 -28.50 19.50
C ARG A 314 16.55 -28.96 19.14
N ILE A 315 15.73 -28.09 18.57
CA ILE A 315 14.38 -28.43 18.11
C ILE A 315 14.40 -29.60 17.12
N LEU A 316 15.28 -29.51 16.12
CA LEU A 316 15.42 -30.60 15.13
C LEU A 316 15.89 -31.92 15.76
N THR A 317 16.75 -31.85 16.74
CA THR A 317 17.22 -33.05 17.46
C THR A 317 16.09 -33.74 18.20
N ASP A 318 15.26 -33.00 18.92
CA ASP A 318 14.12 -33.56 19.64
C ASP A 318 13.01 -34.08 18.71
N ILE A 319 12.77 -33.40 17.59
CA ILE A 319 11.86 -33.92 16.56
C ILE A 319 12.37 -35.24 15.99
N ASP A 320 13.68 -35.37 15.74
CA ASP A 320 14.28 -36.54 15.16
C ASP A 320 14.35 -37.71 16.19
N ALA A 321 14.51 -37.42 17.48
CA ALA A 321 14.44 -38.40 18.56
C ALA A 321 13.05 -39.04 18.67
N GLY A 322 11.97 -38.33 18.33
CA GLY A 322 10.59 -38.78 18.46
C GLY A 322 10.08 -38.72 19.90
N LEU A 323 8.95 -39.36 20.16
CA LEU A 323 8.32 -39.39 21.48
C LEU A 323 8.82 -40.58 22.32
N PRO A 324 8.75 -40.52 23.67
CA PRO A 324 9.19 -41.57 24.56
C PRO A 324 8.49 -42.94 24.35
N ASP A 325 7.29 -42.93 23.80
CA ASP A 325 6.51 -44.12 23.46
C ASP A 325 6.91 -44.77 22.11
N GLY A 326 7.95 -44.27 21.47
CA GLY A 326 8.45 -44.70 20.17
C GLY A 326 7.68 -44.19 18.97
N ASN A 327 6.68 -43.33 19.17
CA ASN A 327 6.00 -42.65 18.09
C ASN A 327 6.85 -41.52 17.52
N ARG A 328 6.63 -41.18 16.25
CA ARG A 328 7.26 -40.07 15.58
C ARG A 328 6.35 -38.82 15.55
N TYR A 329 6.96 -37.64 15.57
CA TYR A 329 6.25 -36.40 15.37
C TYR A 329 5.67 -36.30 13.95
N THR A 330 4.68 -35.46 13.77
CA THR A 330 3.99 -35.24 12.49
C THR A 330 3.64 -33.76 12.29
N ASP A 331 3.54 -33.33 11.05
CA ASP A 331 3.02 -32.02 10.63
C ASP A 331 1.51 -32.02 10.39
N ALA A 332 0.85 -33.17 10.51
CA ALA A 332 -0.59 -33.34 10.28
C ALA A 332 -1.42 -32.38 11.16
N PRO A 333 -2.36 -31.59 10.59
CA PRO A 333 -3.06 -30.51 11.30
C PRO A 333 -3.97 -31.01 12.44
N ASN A 334 -4.50 -32.25 12.32
CA ASN A 334 -5.49 -32.84 13.24
C ASN A 334 -4.89 -33.69 14.34
N VAL A 335 -3.58 -33.92 14.36
CA VAL A 335 -2.89 -34.76 15.36
C VAL A 335 -2.24 -33.86 16.40
N LYS A 336 -2.87 -33.75 17.59
CA LYS A 336 -2.38 -32.85 18.65
C LYS A 336 -1.22 -33.48 19.46
N GLU A 337 -1.30 -34.73 19.81
CA GLU A 337 -0.33 -35.39 20.73
C GLU A 337 1.06 -35.55 20.11
N ARG A 338 1.14 -35.81 18.82
CA ARG A 338 2.39 -35.99 18.07
C ARG A 338 2.73 -34.81 17.18
N ALA A 339 2.16 -33.62 17.44
CA ALA A 339 2.37 -32.43 16.59
C ALA A 339 3.78 -31.85 16.78
N ALA A 340 4.59 -31.83 15.73
CA ALA A 340 5.97 -31.34 15.78
C ALA A 340 6.06 -29.83 16.17
N TRP A 341 5.04 -29.04 15.94
CA TRP A 341 5.02 -27.62 16.35
C TRP A 341 5.14 -27.45 17.88
N ARG A 342 4.75 -28.46 18.68
CA ARG A 342 4.86 -28.40 20.15
C ARG A 342 6.31 -28.36 20.61
N VAL A 343 7.19 -29.07 19.92
CA VAL A 343 8.64 -29.04 20.18
C VAL A 343 9.20 -27.65 19.93
N VAL A 344 8.72 -26.97 18.87
CA VAL A 344 9.11 -25.58 18.61
C VAL A 344 8.69 -24.66 19.76
N VAL A 345 7.46 -24.78 20.26
CA VAL A 345 6.96 -23.93 21.37
C VAL A 345 7.66 -24.28 22.69
N GLU A 346 8.04 -25.51 22.89
CA GLU A 346 8.78 -25.95 24.09
C GLU A 346 10.15 -25.29 24.18
N HIS A 347 10.90 -25.24 23.07
CA HIS A 347 12.21 -24.58 22.99
C HIS A 347 12.12 -23.08 22.85
N ALA A 348 11.06 -22.58 22.22
CA ALA A 348 10.82 -21.15 21.95
C ALA A 348 9.41 -20.71 22.46
N PRO A 349 9.21 -20.57 23.80
CA PRO A 349 7.90 -20.28 24.39
C PRO A 349 7.28 -18.95 23.95
N HIS A 350 8.09 -18.07 23.39
CA HIS A 350 7.63 -16.80 22.82
C HIS A 350 6.97 -16.94 21.44
N LYS A 351 7.03 -18.13 20.82
CA LYS A 351 6.35 -18.42 19.56
C LYS A 351 4.93 -18.90 19.81
N SER A 352 3.99 -18.34 19.01
CA SER A 352 2.62 -18.87 18.99
C SER A 352 2.56 -20.23 18.27
N GLU A 353 1.50 -21.00 18.52
CA GLU A 353 1.23 -22.25 17.77
C GLU A 353 1.24 -22.02 16.25
N ALA A 354 0.65 -20.90 15.79
CA ALA A 354 0.60 -20.56 14.37
C ALA A 354 2.01 -20.35 13.78
N GLN A 355 2.88 -19.63 14.48
CA GLN A 355 4.28 -19.44 14.08
C GLN A 355 5.05 -20.75 14.08
N ALA A 356 4.89 -21.58 15.11
CA ALA A 356 5.53 -22.88 15.20
C ALA A 356 5.08 -23.83 14.06
N ARG A 357 3.80 -23.83 13.71
CA ARG A 357 3.28 -24.58 12.56
C ARG A 357 3.87 -24.10 11.23
N GLU A 358 4.06 -22.80 11.04
CA GLU A 358 4.68 -22.25 9.82
C GLU A 358 6.17 -22.62 9.72
N ILE A 359 6.88 -22.67 10.84
CA ILE A 359 8.26 -23.16 10.89
C ILE A 359 8.33 -24.62 10.44
N ILE A 360 7.50 -25.50 11.02
CA ILE A 360 7.45 -26.93 10.65
C ILE A 360 7.11 -27.09 9.17
N LYS A 361 6.08 -26.40 8.68
CA LYS A 361 5.68 -26.43 7.27
C LYS A 361 6.81 -26.00 6.33
N THR A 362 7.56 -24.97 6.71
CA THR A 362 8.70 -24.50 5.93
C THR A 362 9.83 -25.53 5.93
N TRP A 363 10.13 -26.18 7.06
CA TRP A 363 11.13 -27.25 7.12
C TRP A 363 10.74 -28.46 6.27
N VAL A 364 9.47 -28.84 6.26
CA VAL A 364 8.97 -29.91 5.37
C VAL A 364 9.09 -29.49 3.90
N LYS A 365 8.65 -28.27 3.55
CA LYS A 365 8.73 -27.76 2.17
C LYS A 365 10.16 -27.69 1.65
N ASN A 366 11.11 -27.29 2.49
CA ASN A 366 12.52 -27.16 2.13
C ASN A 366 13.30 -28.50 2.28
N GLY A 367 12.62 -29.56 2.71
CA GLY A 367 13.17 -30.89 2.89
C GLY A 367 14.21 -30.98 4.03
N VAL A 368 14.11 -30.10 5.02
CA VAL A 368 14.83 -30.24 6.30
C VAL A 368 14.19 -31.34 7.13
N LEU A 369 12.85 -31.40 7.14
CA LEU A 369 12.05 -32.47 7.66
C LEU A 369 11.45 -33.29 6.52
N LEU A 370 11.54 -34.61 6.62
CA LEU A 370 10.99 -35.55 5.65
C LEU A 370 9.94 -36.41 6.32
N GLY A 371 8.80 -36.63 5.66
CA GLY A 371 7.80 -37.59 6.08
C GLY A 371 8.18 -38.99 5.62
N GLU A 372 8.51 -39.88 6.55
CA GLU A 372 8.85 -41.27 6.26
C GLU A 372 7.89 -42.24 6.95
N ALA A 373 7.65 -43.38 6.30
CA ALA A 373 6.80 -44.41 6.85
C ALA A 373 7.55 -45.18 7.96
N TYR A 374 6.90 -45.39 9.11
CA TYR A 374 7.39 -46.21 10.19
C TYR A 374 6.27 -47.06 10.79
N ASP A 375 6.63 -48.17 11.47
CA ASP A 375 5.68 -49.03 12.16
C ASP A 375 5.35 -48.42 13.52
N ASN A 376 4.09 -48.04 13.73
CA ASN A 376 3.63 -47.46 14.98
C ASN A 376 3.74 -48.53 16.10
N PRO A 377 4.49 -48.29 17.18
CA PRO A 377 4.76 -49.30 18.19
C PRO A 377 3.51 -49.77 18.93
N LEU A 378 2.47 -48.95 19.05
CA LEU A 378 1.22 -49.27 19.73
C LEU A 378 0.23 -50.04 18.83
N THR A 379 0.08 -49.59 17.59
CA THR A 379 -0.96 -50.12 16.67
C THR A 379 -0.41 -51.12 15.67
N ARG A 380 0.91 -51.25 15.53
CA ARG A 380 1.63 -52.06 14.52
C ARG A 380 1.21 -51.73 13.07
N LYS A 381 0.65 -50.54 12.84
CA LYS A 381 0.30 -50.06 11.51
C LYS A 381 1.38 -49.12 10.98
N GLN A 382 1.60 -49.20 9.68
CA GLN A 382 2.48 -48.25 9.00
C GLN A 382 1.86 -46.88 8.98
N VAL A 383 2.56 -45.89 9.50
CA VAL A 383 2.14 -44.47 9.57
C VAL A 383 3.30 -43.55 9.18
N SER A 384 3.01 -42.33 8.79
CA SER A 384 4.05 -41.32 8.49
C SER A 384 4.50 -40.61 9.75
N GLY A 385 5.82 -40.38 9.85
CA GLY A 385 6.45 -39.60 10.89
C GLY A 385 7.57 -38.71 10.30
N LEU A 386 7.89 -37.62 10.99
CA LEU A 386 8.94 -36.69 10.56
C LEU A 386 10.33 -37.20 10.95
N HIS A 387 11.27 -37.05 10.04
CA HIS A 387 12.70 -37.31 10.17
C HIS A 387 13.50 -36.10 9.71
N VAL A 388 14.64 -35.87 10.34
CA VAL A 388 15.52 -34.74 10.01
C VAL A 388 16.56 -35.18 9.00
N LYS A 389 16.70 -34.39 7.93
CA LYS A 389 17.77 -34.52 6.97
C LYS A 389 19.04 -33.83 7.48
N THR A 390 20.00 -34.62 7.97
CA THR A 390 21.19 -34.13 8.69
C THR A 390 21.99 -33.09 7.88
N GLU A 391 22.13 -33.28 6.55
CA GLU A 391 22.90 -32.37 5.67
C GLU A 391 22.25 -31.01 5.50
N LYS A 392 21.01 -30.83 5.94
CA LYS A 392 20.25 -29.57 5.85
C LYS A 392 20.08 -28.86 7.18
N ARG A 393 20.74 -29.31 8.23
CA ARG A 393 20.80 -28.60 9.50
C ARG A 393 21.55 -27.28 9.36
N PRO A 394 21.13 -26.21 10.04
CA PRO A 394 21.88 -24.95 10.04
C PRO A 394 23.23 -25.16 10.72
N THR A 395 24.26 -24.58 10.15
CA THR A 395 25.65 -24.53 10.64
C THR A 395 25.88 -23.32 11.53
#